data_f8e97d1bec18eac9211e130c42eee785
#
_entry.id   f8e97d1bec18eac9211e130c42eee785
#
_cell.length_a   1.000
_cell.length_b   1.000
_cell.length_c   1.000
_cell.angle_alpha   90.00
_cell.angle_beta   90.00
_cell.angle_gamma   90.00
#
_symmetry.space_group_name_H-M   'P 1'
#
loop_
_entity.id
_entity.type
_entity.pdbx_description
1 polymer ?
#
loop_
_entity_poly.entity_id
_entity_poly.type
_entity_poly.pdbx_seq_one_letter_code
_entity_poly.pdbx_strand_id
1 'polypeptide(L)'
;MNNLIKLSLKKLKKYNIPNPDLDLRILLNYSSKSKKEIFLSNFNDTDIDLHKFHSILNRRLNFEPISKIINKKNFWKYDFYVDHNVLDPRPETELIIEESLKLLTKKNKKINILDL
;
A
#
# COMPACT_ATOMS: atom_id res chain seq x y z
N MET A 1 13.04 -0.75 21.05
CA MET A 1 12.08 -0.23 20.05
C MET A 1 12.04 1.29 20.15
N ASN A 2 12.13 1.97 19.03
CA ASN A 2 12.10 3.42 18.95
C ASN A 2 10.80 4.00 19.53
N ASN A 3 10.89 5.16 20.18
CA ASN A 3 9.75 5.79 20.82
C ASN A 3 8.65 6.20 19.83
N LEU A 4 9.02 6.69 18.65
CA LEU A 4 8.08 7.04 17.58
C LEU A 4 7.25 5.83 17.15
N ILE A 5 7.90 4.68 16.96
CA ILE A 5 7.24 3.43 16.59
C ILE A 5 6.24 3.01 17.67
N LYS A 6 6.67 2.99 18.94
CA LYS A 6 5.79 2.61 20.07
C LYS A 6 4.54 3.48 20.15
N LEU A 7 4.71 4.79 20.09
CA LEU A 7 3.60 5.74 20.18
C LEU A 7 2.65 5.62 18.98
N SER A 8 3.20 5.46 17.78
CA SER A 8 2.40 5.31 16.56
C SER A 8 1.61 4.00 16.56
N LEU A 9 2.23 2.89 16.95
CA LEU A 9 1.53 1.60 17.10
C LEU A 9 0.42 1.68 18.15
N LYS A 10 0.69 2.32 19.28
CA LYS A 10 -0.32 2.53 20.33
C LYS A 10 -1.53 3.30 19.80
N LYS A 11 -1.30 4.35 19.01
CA LYS A 11 -2.38 5.12 18.37
C LYS A 11 -3.18 4.26 17.38
N LEU A 12 -2.51 3.58 16.46
CA LEU A 12 -3.16 2.73 15.46
C LEU A 12 -4.02 1.63 16.12
N LYS A 13 -3.51 0.99 17.17
CA LYS A 13 -4.25 -0.01 17.94
C LYS A 13 -5.45 0.58 18.69
N LYS A 14 -5.29 1.75 19.30
CA LYS A 14 -6.36 2.46 19.99
C LYS A 14 -7.56 2.77 19.07
N TYR A 15 -7.26 3.09 17.80
CA TYR A 15 -8.28 3.39 16.79
C TYR A 15 -8.76 2.14 16.03
N ASN A 16 -8.39 0.93 16.49
CA ASN A 16 -8.80 -0.35 15.90
C ASN A 16 -8.44 -0.51 14.41
N ILE A 17 -7.29 0.01 14.02
CA ILE A 17 -6.75 -0.22 12.68
C ILE A 17 -6.38 -1.71 12.54
N PRO A 18 -6.86 -2.42 11.49
CA PRO A 18 -6.77 -3.88 11.42
C PRO A 18 -5.35 -4.44 11.39
N ASN A 19 -4.43 -3.79 10.69
CA ASN A 19 -3.04 -4.25 10.52
C ASN A 19 -2.04 -3.15 10.90
N PRO A 20 -1.95 -2.78 12.20
CA PRO A 20 -1.21 -1.60 12.62
C PRO A 20 0.29 -1.67 12.32
N ASP A 21 0.91 -2.85 12.44
CA ASP A 21 2.33 -3.03 12.16
C ASP A 21 2.65 -2.87 10.66
N LEU A 22 1.83 -3.46 9.81
CA LEU A 22 1.98 -3.33 8.36
C LEU A 22 1.73 -1.88 7.91
N ASP A 23 0.66 -1.27 8.38
CA ASP A 23 0.31 0.11 8.05
C ASP A 23 1.43 1.07 8.49
N LEU A 24 1.93 0.92 9.70
CA LEU A 24 3.04 1.74 10.20
C LEU A 24 4.29 1.60 9.31
N ARG A 25 4.66 0.38 8.93
CA ARG A 25 5.80 0.14 8.05
C ARG A 25 5.64 0.84 6.70
N ILE A 26 4.46 0.75 6.10
CA ILE A 26 4.16 1.40 4.83
C ILE A 26 4.25 2.93 4.96
N LEU A 27 3.66 3.51 6.00
CA LEU A 27 3.68 4.96 6.25
C LEU A 27 5.10 5.48 6.49
N LEU A 28 5.92 4.75 7.25
CA LEU A 28 7.32 5.10 7.47
C LEU A 28 8.12 5.08 6.18
N ASN A 29 7.97 4.02 5.38
CA ASN A 29 8.64 3.92 4.08
C ASN A 29 8.21 5.04 3.12
N TYR A 30 6.93 5.39 3.10
CA TYR A 30 6.41 6.48 2.27
C TYR A 30 6.91 7.87 2.73
N SER A 31 7.25 8.01 4.00
CA SER A 31 7.82 9.24 4.60
C SER A 31 9.35 9.24 4.62
N SER A 32 10.00 8.21 4.11
CA SER A 32 11.45 8.11 4.08
C SER A 32 12.07 9.18 3.19
N LYS A 33 13.16 9.77 3.67
CA LYS A 33 14.01 10.70 2.91
C LYS A 33 14.99 9.96 1.99
N SER A 34 15.26 8.69 2.30
CA SER A 34 16.14 7.82 1.51
C SER A 34 15.31 6.82 0.70
N LYS A 35 15.93 6.25 -0.34
CA LYS A 35 15.31 5.16 -1.11
C LYS A 35 15.48 3.79 -0.48
N LYS A 36 16.13 3.72 0.70
CA LYS A 36 16.34 2.46 1.42
C LYS A 36 15.05 2.03 2.11
N GLU A 37 14.76 0.75 2.05
CA GLU A 37 13.63 0.17 2.76
C GLU A 37 13.84 0.26 4.28
N ILE A 38 12.80 0.68 4.98
CA ILE A 38 12.80 0.83 6.43
C ILE A 38 12.11 -0.38 7.05
N PHE A 39 12.79 -0.99 8.01
CA PHE A 39 12.24 -2.05 8.85
C PHE A 39 12.03 -1.52 10.27
N LEU A 40 10.96 -1.94 10.92
CA LEU A 40 10.65 -1.50 12.29
C LEU A 40 11.74 -1.87 13.31
N SER A 41 12.51 -2.91 13.02
CA SER A 41 13.63 -3.37 13.86
C SER A 41 14.90 -2.54 13.71
N ASN A 42 15.07 -1.84 12.60
CA ASN A 42 16.27 -1.05 12.28
C ASN A 42 15.88 0.34 11.80
N PHE A 43 15.19 1.07 12.65
CA PHE A 43 14.65 2.39 12.34
C PHE A 43 15.45 3.52 12.98
N ASN A 44 15.74 4.55 12.19
CA ASN A 44 16.35 5.79 12.67
C ASN A 44 15.45 6.97 12.30
N ASP A 45 15.06 7.78 13.28
CA ASP A 45 14.17 8.94 13.12
C ASP A 45 14.70 9.98 12.12
N THR A 46 16.02 10.09 11.98
CA THR A 46 16.65 11.06 11.07
C THR A 46 16.36 10.81 9.60
N ASP A 47 16.04 9.57 9.25
CA ASP A 47 15.75 9.15 7.88
C ASP A 47 14.30 9.45 7.44
N ILE A 48 13.48 9.96 8.36
CA ILE A 48 12.06 10.21 8.15
C ILE A 48 11.76 11.71 8.06
N ASP A 49 10.93 12.08 7.11
CA ASP A 49 10.22 13.35 7.13
C ASP A 49 9.07 13.27 8.14
N LEU A 50 9.34 13.76 9.37
CA LEU A 50 8.38 13.68 10.48
C LEU A 50 7.09 14.45 10.21
N HIS A 51 7.17 15.60 9.54
CA HIS A 51 5.98 16.37 9.21
C HIS A 51 5.07 15.59 8.25
N LYS A 52 5.63 15.05 7.19
CA LYS A 52 4.92 14.18 6.25
C LYS A 52 4.35 12.95 6.97
N PHE A 53 5.17 12.29 7.80
CA PHE A 53 4.75 11.10 8.54
C PHE A 53 3.54 11.37 9.44
N HIS A 54 3.57 12.42 10.24
CA HIS A 54 2.45 12.76 11.13
C HIS A 54 1.18 13.12 10.36
N SER A 55 1.32 13.81 9.24
CA SER A 55 0.18 14.14 8.37
C SER A 55 -0.51 12.87 7.84
N ILE A 56 0.26 11.95 7.27
CA ILE A 56 -0.31 10.71 6.71
C ILE A 56 -0.79 9.73 7.78
N LEU A 57 -0.13 9.69 8.94
CA LEU A 57 -0.61 8.92 10.09
C LEU A 57 -1.99 9.39 10.53
N ASN A 58 -2.20 10.71 10.64
CA ASN A 58 -3.51 11.27 10.97
C ASN A 58 -4.58 10.91 9.94
N ARG A 59 -4.25 10.94 8.65
CA ARG A 59 -5.16 10.48 7.59
C ARG A 59 -5.57 9.02 7.81
N ARG A 60 -4.60 8.15 8.16
CA ARG A 60 -4.87 6.74 8.45
C ARG A 60 -5.73 6.56 9.70
N LEU A 61 -5.49 7.32 10.76
CA LEU A 61 -6.31 7.31 11.98
C LEU A 61 -7.75 7.75 11.72
N ASN A 62 -8.00 8.55 10.69
CA ASN A 62 -9.33 8.88 10.19
C ASN A 62 -9.89 7.85 9.20
N PHE A 63 -9.32 6.64 9.18
CA PHE A 63 -9.74 5.51 8.35
C PHE A 63 -9.59 5.71 6.84
N GLU A 64 -8.80 6.67 6.39
CA GLU A 64 -8.46 6.74 4.97
C GLU A 64 -7.66 5.49 4.56
N PRO A 65 -8.01 4.81 3.45
CA PRO A 65 -7.28 3.61 3.02
C PRO A 65 -5.81 3.91 2.72
N ILE A 66 -4.92 2.99 3.09
CA ILE A 66 -3.47 3.12 2.82
C ILE A 66 -3.20 3.40 1.34
N SER A 67 -3.86 2.70 0.43
CA SER A 67 -3.70 2.89 -1.01
C SER A 67 -3.97 4.33 -1.47
N LYS A 68 -4.95 4.99 -0.85
CA LYS A 68 -5.29 6.40 -1.15
C LYS A 68 -4.30 7.38 -0.53
N ILE A 69 -3.73 7.04 0.62
CA ILE A 69 -2.70 7.86 1.28
C ILE A 69 -1.40 7.86 0.47
N ILE A 70 -0.97 6.70 0.00
CA ILE A 70 0.28 6.57 -0.77
C ILE A 70 0.08 6.62 -2.29
N ASN A 71 -1.17 6.73 -2.75
CA ASN A 71 -1.57 6.77 -4.16
C ASN A 71 -1.04 5.57 -4.97
N LYS A 72 -1.01 4.41 -4.36
CA LYS A 72 -0.51 3.20 -5.00
C LYS A 72 -1.27 1.96 -4.52
N LYS A 73 -1.65 1.12 -5.47
CA LYS A 73 -2.21 -0.21 -5.23
C LYS A 73 -1.55 -1.23 -6.13
N ASN A 74 -0.98 -2.26 -5.53
CA ASN A 74 -0.54 -3.42 -6.29
C ASN A 74 -1.75 -4.22 -6.75
N PHE A 75 -1.74 -4.61 -8.04
CA PHE A 75 -2.72 -5.51 -8.61
C PHE A 75 -2.02 -6.41 -9.62
N TRP A 76 -2.12 -7.74 -9.40
CA TRP A 76 -1.43 -8.77 -10.15
C TRP A 76 0.10 -8.55 -10.10
N LYS A 77 0.75 -8.21 -11.20
CA LYS A 77 2.21 -7.99 -11.29
C LYS A 77 2.59 -6.50 -11.33
N TYR A 78 1.63 -5.60 -11.23
CA TYR A 78 1.85 -4.18 -11.44
C TYR A 78 1.38 -3.32 -10.27
N ASP A 79 2.04 -2.17 -10.12
CA ASP A 79 1.60 -1.11 -9.24
C ASP A 79 0.80 -0.09 -10.05
N PHE A 80 -0.39 0.24 -9.57
CA PHE A 80 -1.27 1.23 -10.20
C PHE A 80 -1.38 2.47 -9.32
N TYR A 81 -1.42 3.64 -9.97
CA TYR A 81 -1.81 4.86 -9.30
C TYR A 81 -3.30 4.80 -8.97
N VAL A 82 -3.64 5.12 -7.74
CA VAL A 82 -5.02 5.20 -7.24
C VAL A 82 -5.21 6.44 -6.38
N ASP A 83 -6.37 7.05 -6.47
CA ASP A 83 -6.76 8.16 -5.62
C ASP A 83 -8.23 8.01 -5.21
N HIS A 84 -8.81 9.06 -4.60
CA HIS A 84 -10.19 9.01 -4.12
C HIS A 84 -11.25 8.94 -5.24
N ASN A 85 -10.87 9.16 -6.51
CA ASN A 85 -11.77 9.06 -7.66
C ASN A 85 -11.78 7.65 -8.28
N VAL A 86 -10.91 6.77 -7.84
CA VAL A 86 -10.71 5.43 -8.41
C VAL A 86 -11.05 4.37 -7.37
N LEU A 87 -11.85 3.39 -7.77
CA LEU A 87 -12.07 2.20 -6.96
C LEU A 87 -10.81 1.32 -7.00
N ASP A 88 -10.35 0.87 -5.82
CA ASP A 88 -9.20 -0.03 -5.75
C ASP A 88 -9.51 -1.36 -6.44
N PRO A 89 -8.57 -1.87 -7.25
CA PRO A 89 -8.70 -3.22 -7.80
C PRO A 89 -8.72 -4.26 -6.66
N ARG A 90 -9.56 -5.28 -6.82
CA ARG A 90 -9.73 -6.34 -5.82
C ARG A 90 -8.86 -7.54 -6.14
N PRO A 91 -8.24 -8.19 -5.12
CA PRO A 91 -7.40 -9.38 -5.34
C PRO A 91 -8.11 -10.51 -6.10
N GLU A 92 -9.41 -10.70 -5.87
CA GLU A 92 -10.21 -11.74 -6.52
C GLU A 92 -10.28 -11.56 -8.04
N THR A 93 -10.20 -10.32 -8.52
CA THR A 93 -10.20 -10.00 -9.97
C THR A 93 -8.91 -10.46 -10.66
N GLU A 94 -7.81 -10.64 -9.93
CA GLU A 94 -6.55 -11.20 -10.46
C GLU A 94 -6.73 -12.59 -11.05
N LEU A 95 -7.66 -13.38 -10.52
CA LEU A 95 -7.99 -14.71 -11.01
C LEU A 95 -8.50 -14.68 -12.47
N ILE A 96 -9.26 -13.66 -12.83
CA ILE A 96 -9.74 -13.46 -14.21
C ILE A 96 -8.56 -13.31 -15.16
N ILE A 97 -7.55 -12.54 -14.77
CA ILE A 97 -6.33 -12.33 -15.58
C ILE A 97 -5.58 -13.66 -15.74
N GLU A 98 -5.35 -14.38 -14.65
CA GLU A 98 -4.61 -15.65 -14.66
C GLU A 98 -5.31 -16.71 -15.53
N GLU A 99 -6.62 -16.87 -15.39
CA GLU A 99 -7.40 -17.83 -16.20
C GLU A 99 -7.45 -17.43 -17.67
N SER A 100 -7.60 -16.13 -17.97
CA SER A 100 -7.54 -15.61 -19.33
C SER A 100 -6.19 -15.91 -20.00
N LEU A 101 -5.08 -15.70 -19.29
CA LEU A 101 -3.73 -15.97 -19.79
C LEU A 101 -3.52 -17.46 -20.08
N LYS A 102 -4.02 -18.37 -19.26
CA LYS A 102 -3.97 -19.82 -19.52
C LYS A 102 -4.65 -20.19 -20.84
N LEU A 103 -5.77 -19.54 -21.16
CA LEU A 103 -6.49 -19.77 -22.42
C LEU A 103 -5.75 -19.19 -23.63
N LEU A 104 -4.98 -18.14 -23.44
CA LEU A 104 -4.31 -17.39 -24.53
C LEU A 104 -2.90 -17.88 -24.85
N THR A 105 -2.22 -18.64 -23.96
CA THR A 105 -0.80 -19.01 -24.06
C THR A 105 -0.41 -19.83 -25.30
N LYS A 106 -1.37 -20.42 -26.01
CA LYS A 106 -1.11 -21.30 -27.20
C LYS A 106 -1.28 -20.57 -28.54
N LYS A 107 -1.39 -19.25 -28.56
CA LYS A 107 -1.84 -18.55 -29.80
C LYS A 107 -0.92 -17.42 -30.21
N ASN A 108 -0.12 -17.64 -31.24
CA ASN A 108 0.57 -16.59 -32.00
C ASN A 108 -0.39 -15.81 -32.95
N LYS A 109 -1.66 -15.72 -32.63
CA LYS A 109 -2.69 -15.09 -33.46
C LYS A 109 -3.16 -13.78 -32.82
N LYS A 110 -3.55 -12.84 -33.67
CA LYS A 110 -4.26 -11.63 -33.24
C LYS A 110 -5.54 -12.03 -32.51
N ILE A 111 -5.75 -11.55 -31.30
CA ILE A 111 -6.86 -11.92 -30.40
C ILE A 111 -7.65 -10.65 -30.10
N ASN A 112 -8.98 -10.78 -30.12
CA ASN A 112 -9.90 -9.75 -29.66
C ASN A 112 -10.45 -10.14 -28.31
N ILE A 113 -10.38 -9.24 -27.34
CA ILE A 113 -10.89 -9.43 -25.97
C ILE A 113 -11.96 -8.39 -25.71
N LEU A 114 -13.08 -8.82 -25.18
CA LEU A 114 -14.15 -7.95 -24.71
C LEU A 114 -14.28 -8.11 -23.21
N ASP A 115 -14.10 -7.01 -22.48
CA ASP A 115 -14.34 -6.88 -21.05
C ASP A 115 -15.64 -6.09 -20.85
N LEU A 116 -16.61 -6.71 -20.16
CA LEU A 116 -17.95 -6.16 -19.96
C LEU A 116 -18.15 -5.66 -18.54
#